data_bcc60203895a7d3f55953986e5bde5d1
#
_entry.id   bcc60203895a7d3f55953986e5bde5d1
#
_cell.length_a   1.000
_cell.length_b   1.000
_cell.length_c   1.000
_cell.angle_alpha   90.00
_cell.angle_beta   90.00
_cell.angle_gamma   90.00
#
_symmetry.space_group_name_H-M   'P 1'
#
loop_
_entity.id
_entity.type
_entity.pdbx_description
1 polymer ?
#
loop_
_entity_poly.entity_id
_entity_poly.type
_entity_poly.pdbx_seq_one_letter_code
_entity_poly.pdbx_strand_id
1 'polypeptide(L)'
;MLRFIFFKGLYSTLDLYTDEMLRICRERGYEAFVLHTTYGEDTACEHIDEKQEKAEREKLLCFLKKPVTAAIGFGNMGLRYEMDGIGNVWDAYGVPYIDVMMDHPFHFSGIFRYAAKNTTLLCPDRNHVKYIRRFFPEIARTEFLPHAGMEPAGEKKPIRERSIEVLYAGGLSRGVVGHMVPDLNGFSDFDADRLTQNVLDDLLHHPYKTTEAAIEEYLNGIGIFYPDEVLREVIRKLRFLDSYITSFFREMTVKLLVESGVKVTLYGAGWDVCDWIDHQNLDYRGVVPAQEIPELMTDAKIVLNTMTWFKDGSHDRVFNGMLAGAAVVSDTSGYMKETFTDGRELVFFELERLGELPERVRELLADERRLQQIADCGYAAASGHHRMENRFDEILRRILNGVYSSRDEI
;
A
#
# COMPACT_ATOMS: atom_id res chain seq x y z
N MET A 1 -7.23 -17.25 -25.67
CA MET A 1 -6.18 -17.26 -24.62
C MET A 1 -6.02 -15.81 -24.14
N LEU A 2 -6.15 -15.55 -22.84
CA LEU A 2 -5.95 -14.21 -22.27
C LEU A 2 -4.46 -13.87 -22.27
N ARG A 3 -4.16 -12.57 -22.51
CA ARG A 3 -2.79 -12.07 -22.64
C ARG A 3 -2.63 -10.79 -21.85
N PHE A 4 -1.61 -10.75 -20.99
CA PHE A 4 -1.36 -9.65 -20.06
C PHE A 4 0.03 -9.07 -20.21
N ILE A 5 0.18 -7.80 -19.85
CA ILE A 5 1.46 -7.11 -19.70
C ILE A 5 1.58 -6.70 -18.23
N PHE A 6 2.71 -7.00 -17.63
CA PHE A 6 3.06 -6.60 -16.27
C PHE A 6 4.36 -5.81 -16.24
N PHE A 7 4.66 -5.18 -15.12
CA PHE A 7 5.81 -4.28 -14.96
C PHE A 7 6.66 -4.68 -13.77
N LYS A 8 7.98 -4.47 -13.88
CA LYS A 8 8.97 -4.66 -12.82
C LYS A 8 10.02 -3.57 -12.84
N GLY A 9 10.80 -3.46 -11.75
CA GLY A 9 12.03 -2.67 -11.69
C GLY A 9 11.93 -1.37 -10.90
N LEU A 10 10.80 -1.08 -10.21
CA LEU A 10 10.69 0.11 -9.38
C LEU A 10 11.08 -0.18 -7.92
N TYR A 11 10.41 -1.15 -7.28
CA TYR A 11 10.69 -1.59 -5.91
C TYR A 11 10.51 -3.10 -5.79
N SER A 12 11.34 -3.74 -4.98
CA SER A 12 11.30 -5.19 -4.76
C SER A 12 9.94 -5.70 -4.26
N THR A 13 9.22 -4.89 -3.46
CA THR A 13 7.87 -5.23 -2.99
C THR A 13 6.87 -5.27 -4.14
N LEU A 14 6.92 -4.31 -5.07
CA LEU A 14 6.03 -4.29 -6.23
C LEU A 14 6.35 -5.41 -7.21
N ASP A 15 7.64 -5.74 -7.35
CA ASP A 15 8.08 -6.87 -8.15
C ASP A 15 7.54 -8.20 -7.61
N LEU A 16 7.43 -8.34 -6.30
CA LEU A 16 6.84 -9.51 -5.65
C LEU A 16 5.36 -9.69 -6.02
N TYR A 17 4.57 -8.61 -6.02
CA TYR A 17 3.17 -8.67 -6.51
C TYR A 17 3.09 -9.07 -7.99
N THR A 18 3.99 -8.52 -8.80
CA THR A 18 4.08 -8.89 -10.22
C THR A 18 4.45 -10.36 -10.39
N ASP A 19 5.40 -10.89 -9.62
CA ASP A 19 5.78 -12.30 -9.67
C ASP A 19 4.62 -13.23 -9.34
N GLU A 20 3.81 -12.84 -8.37
CA GLU A 20 2.63 -13.60 -7.99
C GLU A 20 1.57 -13.59 -9.10
N MET A 21 1.33 -12.45 -9.74
CA MET A 21 0.45 -12.37 -10.92
C MET A 21 0.95 -13.24 -12.08
N LEU A 22 2.27 -13.30 -12.29
CA LEU A 22 2.88 -14.15 -13.31
C LEU A 22 2.73 -15.63 -12.98
N ARG A 23 2.84 -16.02 -11.70
CA ARG A 23 2.59 -17.38 -11.24
C ARG A 23 1.15 -17.78 -11.56
N ILE A 24 0.17 -16.95 -11.20
CA ILE A 24 -1.25 -17.16 -11.45
C ILE A 24 -1.53 -17.29 -12.96
N CYS A 25 -0.95 -16.41 -13.77
CA CYS A 25 -1.11 -16.48 -15.24
C CYS A 25 -0.57 -17.80 -15.78
N ARG A 26 0.61 -18.27 -15.32
CA ARG A 26 1.22 -19.51 -15.75
C ARG A 26 0.35 -20.72 -15.40
N GLU A 27 -0.16 -20.79 -14.18
CA GLU A 27 -1.02 -21.87 -13.72
C GLU A 27 -2.35 -21.96 -14.49
N ARG A 28 -2.86 -20.80 -14.92
CA ARG A 28 -4.11 -20.71 -15.71
C ARG A 28 -3.91 -20.81 -17.22
N GLY A 29 -2.67 -20.99 -17.68
CA GLY A 29 -2.34 -21.06 -19.10
C GLY A 29 -2.54 -19.74 -19.86
N TYR A 30 -2.43 -18.58 -19.19
CA TYR A 30 -2.46 -17.26 -19.80
C TYR A 30 -1.08 -16.86 -20.27
N GLU A 31 -1.02 -16.06 -21.35
CA GLU A 31 0.23 -15.52 -21.86
C GLU A 31 0.54 -14.20 -21.13
N ALA A 32 1.75 -14.05 -20.64
CA ALA A 32 2.18 -12.85 -19.93
C ALA A 32 3.50 -12.32 -20.49
N PHE A 33 3.60 -11.00 -20.61
CA PHE A 33 4.82 -10.26 -20.94
C PHE A 33 5.20 -9.38 -19.75
N VAL A 34 6.48 -9.33 -19.43
CA VAL A 34 7.02 -8.44 -18.39
C VAL A 34 7.82 -7.34 -19.04
N LEU A 35 7.49 -6.11 -18.71
CA LEU A 35 8.23 -4.93 -19.12
C LEU A 35 9.00 -4.40 -17.90
N HIS A 36 10.32 -4.26 -18.06
CA HIS A 36 11.13 -3.62 -17.03
C HIS A 36 11.11 -2.11 -17.24
N THR A 37 10.69 -1.39 -16.21
CA THR A 37 10.62 0.07 -16.22
C THR A 37 11.76 0.62 -15.40
N THR A 38 12.61 1.41 -16.03
CA THR A 38 13.62 2.22 -15.33
C THR A 38 13.00 3.59 -15.05
N TYR A 39 12.85 3.95 -13.78
CA TYR A 39 12.48 5.30 -13.39
C TYR A 39 13.70 5.97 -12.74
N GLY A 40 14.14 7.09 -13.37
CA GLY A 40 14.86 8.19 -12.77
C GLY A 40 16.23 7.92 -12.12
N GLU A 41 17.03 8.93 -12.09
CA GLU A 41 18.42 8.97 -11.58
C GLU A 41 18.56 8.65 -10.08
N ASP A 42 17.46 8.56 -9.32
CA ASP A 42 17.45 8.41 -7.84
C ASP A 42 17.05 7.02 -7.33
N THR A 43 16.75 6.05 -8.19
CA THR A 43 16.44 4.70 -7.75
C THR A 43 17.63 3.77 -7.93
N ALA A 44 17.92 2.95 -6.91
CA ALA A 44 18.96 1.91 -6.94
C ALA A 44 18.65 0.76 -7.94
N CYS A 45 17.92 1.04 -9.01
CA CYS A 45 17.63 0.11 -10.08
C CYS A 45 18.85 0.04 -11.02
N GLU A 46 19.24 -1.16 -11.40
CA GLU A 46 20.26 -1.37 -12.42
C GLU A 46 19.88 -0.58 -13.68
N HIS A 47 20.75 0.31 -14.13
CA HIS A 47 20.59 1.02 -15.38
C HIS A 47 20.52 0.00 -16.52
N ILE A 48 19.35 -0.14 -17.13
CA ILE A 48 19.23 -0.87 -18.39
C ILE A 48 19.93 -0.02 -19.43
N ASP A 49 20.90 -0.59 -20.15
CA ASP A 49 21.58 0.14 -21.23
C ASP A 49 20.60 0.39 -22.42
N GLU A 50 20.88 1.40 -23.24
CA GLU A 50 20.03 1.76 -24.40
C GLU A 50 19.76 0.57 -25.33
N LYS A 51 20.68 -0.38 -25.41
CA LYS A 51 20.53 -1.57 -26.26
C LYS A 51 19.52 -2.56 -25.66
N GLN A 52 19.54 -2.72 -24.34
CA GLN A 52 18.56 -3.55 -23.62
C GLN A 52 17.18 -2.93 -23.70
N GLU A 53 17.06 -1.62 -23.48
CA GLU A 53 15.81 -0.88 -23.59
C GLU A 53 15.20 -1.00 -25.00
N LYS A 54 16.03 -0.84 -26.04
CA LYS A 54 15.58 -1.03 -27.43
C LYS A 54 15.11 -2.45 -27.68
N ALA A 55 15.84 -3.46 -27.20
CA ALA A 55 15.46 -4.85 -27.36
C ALA A 55 14.14 -5.20 -26.63
N GLU A 56 13.90 -4.62 -25.45
CA GLU A 56 12.62 -4.79 -24.75
C GLU A 56 11.46 -4.12 -25.49
N ARG A 57 11.67 -2.92 -26.00
CA ARG A 57 10.68 -2.22 -26.85
C ARG A 57 10.30 -3.04 -28.09
N GLU A 58 11.29 -3.63 -28.79
CA GLU A 58 11.03 -4.48 -29.94
C GLU A 58 10.21 -5.74 -29.58
N LYS A 59 10.52 -6.37 -28.45
CA LYS A 59 9.77 -7.52 -27.92
C LYS A 59 8.32 -7.13 -27.57
N LEU A 60 8.14 -5.99 -26.89
CA LEU A 60 6.80 -5.46 -26.58
C LEU A 60 5.99 -5.20 -27.85
N LEU A 61 6.57 -4.51 -28.84
CA LEU A 61 5.88 -4.26 -30.12
C LEU A 61 5.52 -5.56 -30.84
N CYS A 62 6.36 -6.58 -30.73
CA CYS A 62 6.04 -7.92 -31.24
C CYS A 62 4.87 -8.56 -30.48
N PHE A 63 4.85 -8.43 -29.16
CA PHE A 63 3.77 -8.92 -28.31
C PHE A 63 2.44 -8.22 -28.62
N LEU A 64 2.46 -6.91 -28.86
CA LEU A 64 1.31 -6.07 -29.19
C LEU A 64 0.70 -6.33 -30.60
N LYS A 65 1.34 -7.13 -31.45
CA LYS A 65 0.75 -7.56 -32.76
C LYS A 65 -0.51 -8.42 -32.60
N LYS A 66 -0.72 -9.02 -31.45
CA LYS A 66 -1.93 -9.78 -31.12
C LYS A 66 -2.69 -9.05 -30.00
N PRO A 67 -4.01 -9.18 -29.94
CA PRO A 67 -4.81 -8.52 -28.89
C PRO A 67 -4.28 -8.84 -27.48
N VAL A 68 -4.15 -7.80 -26.66
CA VAL A 68 -3.77 -7.88 -25.25
C VAL A 68 -5.01 -7.60 -24.40
N THR A 69 -5.24 -8.42 -23.38
CA THR A 69 -6.41 -8.30 -22.51
C THR A 69 -6.30 -7.07 -21.61
N ALA A 70 -5.15 -6.85 -21.00
CA ALA A 70 -4.82 -5.64 -20.25
C ALA A 70 -3.31 -5.55 -19.98
N ALA A 71 -2.85 -4.32 -19.74
CA ALA A 71 -1.60 -4.04 -19.05
C ALA A 71 -1.94 -3.75 -17.57
N ILE A 72 -1.24 -4.38 -16.62
CA ILE A 72 -1.53 -4.29 -15.19
C ILE A 72 -0.26 -3.85 -14.47
N GLY A 73 -0.29 -2.66 -13.86
CA GLY A 73 0.77 -2.09 -13.04
C GLY A 73 0.42 -2.09 -11.56
N PHE A 74 1.46 -2.05 -10.72
CA PHE A 74 1.34 -1.79 -9.30
C PHE A 74 2.04 -0.46 -8.98
N GLY A 75 1.40 0.43 -8.21
CA GLY A 75 2.00 1.68 -7.79
C GLY A 75 2.41 2.59 -8.96
N ASN A 76 1.56 2.68 -9.98
CA ASN A 76 1.72 3.50 -11.20
C ASN A 76 2.82 3.01 -12.17
N MET A 77 3.40 1.81 -11.99
CA MET A 77 4.34 1.26 -12.97
C MET A 77 3.66 1.06 -14.32
N GLY A 78 4.21 1.72 -15.35
CA GLY A 78 3.67 1.63 -16.73
C GLY A 78 2.51 2.58 -17.04
N LEU A 79 1.98 3.35 -16.08
CA LEU A 79 0.91 4.32 -16.32
C LEU A 79 1.31 5.35 -17.38
N ARG A 80 2.54 5.88 -17.25
CA ARG A 80 3.15 6.72 -18.28
C ARG A 80 4.12 5.88 -19.10
N TYR A 81 3.64 5.20 -20.13
CA TYR A 81 4.52 4.49 -21.05
C TYR A 81 4.39 5.09 -22.45
N GLU A 82 5.33 5.95 -22.80
CA GLU A 82 5.35 6.71 -24.07
C GLU A 82 6.49 6.23 -24.97
N MET A 83 6.25 6.22 -26.26
CA MET A 83 7.28 5.96 -27.28
C MET A 83 7.27 7.10 -28.31
N ASP A 84 8.45 7.49 -28.78
CA ASP A 84 8.63 8.49 -29.81
C ASP A 84 7.84 8.11 -31.08
N GLY A 85 7.06 9.06 -31.60
CA GLY A 85 6.21 8.87 -32.77
C GLY A 85 4.94 8.05 -32.54
N ILE A 86 4.73 7.50 -31.34
CA ILE A 86 3.55 6.69 -30.99
C ILE A 86 2.71 7.40 -29.91
N GLY A 87 3.36 8.11 -28.99
CA GLY A 87 2.73 8.66 -27.79
C GLY A 87 2.49 7.59 -26.72
N ASN A 88 1.39 7.68 -25.99
CA ASN A 88 1.03 6.67 -24.99
C ASN A 88 0.73 5.34 -25.68
N VAL A 89 1.50 4.30 -25.37
CA VAL A 89 1.44 2.99 -26.03
C VAL A 89 0.10 2.30 -25.80
N TRP A 90 -0.48 2.46 -24.63
CA TRP A 90 -1.78 1.81 -24.31
C TRP A 90 -2.91 2.38 -25.16
N ASP A 91 -2.93 3.69 -25.35
CA ASP A 91 -3.88 4.35 -26.26
C ASP A 91 -3.67 3.93 -27.72
N ALA A 92 -2.42 3.93 -28.17
CA ALA A 92 -2.07 3.63 -29.56
C ALA A 92 -2.45 2.20 -29.97
N TYR A 93 -2.36 1.25 -29.05
CA TYR A 93 -2.68 -0.16 -29.30
C TYR A 93 -4.04 -0.60 -28.75
N GLY A 94 -4.81 0.33 -28.15
CA GLY A 94 -6.12 0.03 -27.56
C GLY A 94 -6.07 -0.96 -26.40
N VAL A 95 -4.98 -0.97 -25.64
CA VAL A 95 -4.79 -1.86 -24.49
C VAL A 95 -5.36 -1.19 -23.25
N PRO A 96 -6.34 -1.78 -22.55
CA PRO A 96 -6.76 -1.29 -21.24
C PRO A 96 -5.59 -1.30 -20.25
N TYR A 97 -5.36 -0.17 -19.58
CA TYR A 97 -4.35 -0.10 -18.52
C TYR A 97 -5.03 -0.09 -17.14
N ILE A 98 -4.56 -0.95 -16.27
CA ILE A 98 -5.05 -1.08 -14.90
C ILE A 98 -3.90 -0.82 -13.95
N ASP A 99 -4.06 0.12 -13.04
CA ASP A 99 -3.14 0.34 -11.96
C ASP A 99 -3.74 -0.13 -10.63
N VAL A 100 -3.03 -1.02 -9.96
CA VAL A 100 -3.31 -1.38 -8.56
C VAL A 100 -2.50 -0.45 -7.68
N MET A 101 -3.16 0.57 -7.18
CA MET A 101 -2.52 1.56 -6.33
C MET A 101 -2.12 0.95 -4.98
N MET A 102 -0.95 1.34 -4.49
CA MET A 102 -0.39 0.84 -3.24
C MET A 102 -0.37 1.90 -2.14
N ASP A 103 -0.37 3.17 -2.51
CA ASP A 103 -0.27 4.32 -1.61
C ASP A 103 -1.32 5.38 -1.93
N HIS A 104 -1.37 6.45 -1.11
CA HIS A 104 -2.32 7.54 -1.31
C HIS A 104 -2.07 8.28 -2.64
N PRO A 105 -3.13 8.57 -3.42
CA PRO A 105 -3.03 9.22 -4.74
C PRO A 105 -2.30 10.56 -4.76
N PHE A 106 -2.30 11.33 -3.68
CA PHE A 106 -1.62 12.64 -3.67
C PHE A 106 -0.09 12.53 -3.87
N HIS A 107 0.51 11.37 -3.59
CA HIS A 107 1.92 11.14 -3.89
C HIS A 107 2.20 11.09 -5.41
N PHE A 108 1.20 10.78 -6.20
CA PHE A 108 1.30 10.51 -7.63
C PHE A 108 0.58 11.53 -8.51
N SER A 109 0.09 12.64 -7.96
CA SER A 109 -0.69 13.67 -8.66
C SER A 109 -0.07 14.15 -9.98
N GLY A 110 1.25 14.19 -10.06
CA GLY A 110 1.97 14.65 -11.26
C GLY A 110 1.94 13.67 -12.43
N ILE A 111 1.71 12.37 -12.18
CA ILE A 111 1.75 11.34 -13.23
C ILE A 111 0.38 11.09 -13.87
N PHE A 112 -0.72 11.34 -13.15
CA PHE A 112 -2.07 11.01 -13.64
C PHE A 112 -2.45 11.71 -14.93
N ARG A 113 -1.91 12.91 -15.20
CA ARG A 113 -2.11 13.63 -16.48
C ARG A 113 -1.58 12.88 -17.71
N TYR A 114 -0.76 11.87 -17.52
CA TYR A 114 -0.21 11.02 -18.59
C TYR A 114 -0.91 9.67 -18.71
N ALA A 115 -1.98 9.47 -17.92
CA ALA A 115 -2.76 8.24 -17.97
C ALA A 115 -3.38 8.04 -19.36
N ALA A 116 -3.40 6.80 -19.82
CA ALA A 116 -4.13 6.43 -21.05
C ALA A 116 -5.63 6.64 -20.86
N LYS A 117 -6.36 6.84 -21.95
CA LYS A 117 -7.81 7.10 -21.94
C LYS A 117 -8.61 5.99 -21.27
N ASN A 118 -8.18 4.73 -21.42
CA ASN A 118 -8.82 3.55 -20.83
C ASN A 118 -8.13 3.09 -19.56
N THR A 119 -7.62 4.04 -18.76
CA THR A 119 -7.01 3.75 -17.45
C THR A 119 -8.09 3.46 -16.41
N THR A 120 -7.90 2.37 -15.66
CA THR A 120 -8.65 2.07 -14.44
C THR A 120 -7.67 2.11 -13.25
N LEU A 121 -7.97 2.92 -12.24
CA LEU A 121 -7.24 2.95 -10.98
C LEU A 121 -8.00 2.12 -9.93
N LEU A 122 -7.33 1.16 -9.34
CA LEU A 122 -7.85 0.31 -8.28
C LEU A 122 -7.19 0.71 -6.95
N CYS A 123 -7.95 1.35 -6.08
CA CYS A 123 -7.44 1.96 -4.86
C CYS A 123 -7.69 1.05 -3.63
N PRO A 124 -6.72 0.87 -2.73
CA PRO A 124 -6.86 0.04 -1.54
C PRO A 124 -7.67 0.69 -0.41
N ASP A 125 -8.10 1.94 -0.58
CA ASP A 125 -8.89 2.71 0.37
C ASP A 125 -10.04 3.45 -0.34
N ARG A 126 -11.23 3.46 0.25
CA ARG A 126 -12.42 4.12 -0.34
C ARG A 126 -12.29 5.64 -0.35
N ASN A 127 -11.51 6.24 0.56
CA ASN A 127 -11.23 7.68 0.53
C ASN A 127 -10.28 8.02 -0.64
N HIS A 128 -9.34 7.13 -0.99
CA HIS A 128 -8.52 7.30 -2.18
C HIS A 128 -9.37 7.33 -3.46
N VAL A 129 -10.41 6.49 -3.53
CA VAL A 129 -11.39 6.53 -4.65
C VAL A 129 -12.09 7.89 -4.71
N LYS A 130 -12.56 8.40 -3.55
CA LYS A 130 -13.21 9.73 -3.47
C LYS A 130 -12.26 10.85 -3.88
N TYR A 131 -10.99 10.77 -3.43
CA TYR A 131 -9.95 11.72 -3.78
C TYR A 131 -9.70 11.77 -5.29
N ILE A 132 -9.50 10.62 -5.95
CA ILE A 132 -9.30 10.57 -7.40
C ILE A 132 -10.51 11.12 -8.14
N ARG A 133 -11.72 10.69 -7.79
CA ARG A 133 -12.95 11.15 -8.46
C ARG A 133 -13.18 12.65 -8.35
N ARG A 134 -12.76 13.26 -7.24
CA ARG A 134 -12.87 14.71 -7.03
C ARG A 134 -11.78 15.47 -7.78
N PHE A 135 -10.53 15.07 -7.60
CA PHE A 135 -9.38 15.86 -8.03
C PHE A 135 -8.82 15.47 -9.41
N PHE A 136 -9.23 14.34 -9.96
CA PHE A 136 -8.80 13.81 -11.27
C PHE A 136 -9.98 13.22 -12.05
N PRO A 137 -11.00 14.05 -12.36
CA PRO A 137 -12.20 13.58 -13.03
C PRO A 137 -11.94 13.06 -14.46
N GLU A 138 -10.77 13.35 -15.04
CA GLU A 138 -10.31 12.82 -16.32
C GLU A 138 -9.96 11.34 -16.30
N ILE A 139 -9.73 10.74 -15.13
CA ILE A 139 -9.47 9.30 -15.01
C ILE A 139 -10.77 8.53 -15.30
N ALA A 140 -10.74 7.71 -16.35
CA ALA A 140 -11.94 7.04 -16.89
C ALA A 140 -12.68 6.20 -15.85
N ARG A 141 -11.94 5.48 -14.99
CA ARG A 141 -12.52 4.61 -13.96
C ARG A 141 -11.65 4.56 -12.71
N THR A 142 -12.30 4.68 -11.56
CA THR A 142 -11.65 4.51 -10.25
C THR A 142 -12.55 3.68 -9.35
N GLU A 143 -12.02 2.58 -8.81
CA GLU A 143 -12.75 1.63 -8.00
C GLU A 143 -11.97 1.23 -6.76
N PHE A 144 -12.67 0.77 -5.73
CA PHE A 144 -12.06 0.20 -4.54
C PHE A 144 -11.64 -1.25 -4.80
N LEU A 145 -10.38 -1.58 -4.45
CA LEU A 145 -9.85 -2.94 -4.41
C LEU A 145 -8.93 -3.06 -3.20
N PRO A 146 -9.33 -3.75 -2.11
CA PRO A 146 -8.48 -3.90 -0.94
C PRO A 146 -7.21 -4.68 -1.30
N HIS A 147 -6.13 -4.47 -0.56
CA HIS A 147 -4.91 -5.25 -0.70
C HIS A 147 -5.17 -6.76 -0.58
N ALA A 148 -4.21 -7.55 -0.99
CA ALA A 148 -4.16 -8.98 -0.79
C ALA A 148 -2.93 -9.36 0.02
N GLY A 149 -2.92 -10.57 0.56
CA GLY A 149 -1.73 -11.19 1.11
C GLY A 149 -1.14 -12.24 0.18
N MET A 150 0.11 -12.56 0.46
CA MET A 150 0.86 -13.64 -0.14
C MET A 150 1.01 -14.77 0.88
N GLU A 151 0.64 -15.98 0.48
CA GLU A 151 0.78 -17.13 1.35
C GLU A 151 2.24 -17.62 1.30
N PRO A 152 2.93 -17.73 2.47
CA PRO A 152 4.28 -18.26 2.50
C PRO A 152 4.30 -19.72 2.08
N ALA A 153 5.41 -20.16 1.47
CA ALA A 153 5.59 -21.54 1.04
C ALA A 153 5.92 -22.49 2.21
N GLY A 154 6.45 -21.94 3.31
CA GLY A 154 6.88 -22.70 4.48
C GLY A 154 5.73 -23.30 5.29
N GLU A 155 6.05 -24.30 6.09
CA GLU A 155 5.10 -24.92 7.01
C GLU A 155 4.70 -23.96 8.13
N LYS A 156 3.40 -23.87 8.40
CA LYS A 156 2.85 -23.02 9.47
C LYS A 156 2.97 -23.75 10.80
N LYS A 157 3.87 -23.29 11.67
CA LYS A 157 4.02 -23.83 13.02
C LYS A 157 2.83 -23.43 13.89
N PRO A 158 2.39 -24.30 14.82
CA PRO A 158 1.48 -23.89 15.89
C PRO A 158 2.05 -22.71 16.69
N ILE A 159 1.20 -21.83 17.21
CA ILE A 159 1.61 -20.61 17.94
C ILE A 159 2.62 -20.94 19.07
N ARG A 160 2.41 -22.01 19.83
CA ARG A 160 3.28 -22.43 20.93
C ARG A 160 4.73 -22.77 20.50
N GLU A 161 4.94 -23.09 19.23
CA GLU A 161 6.26 -23.50 18.68
C GLU A 161 6.98 -22.32 18.03
N ARG A 162 6.35 -21.15 17.97
CA ARG A 162 6.90 -19.94 17.34
C ARG A 162 7.82 -19.20 18.31
N SER A 163 8.97 -18.75 17.81
CA SER A 163 10.01 -18.14 18.64
C SER A 163 9.84 -16.62 18.83
N ILE A 164 9.18 -15.94 17.90
CA ILE A 164 8.99 -14.49 17.90
C ILE A 164 7.66 -14.15 18.59
N GLU A 165 7.72 -13.39 19.70
CA GLU A 165 6.50 -12.96 20.41
C GLU A 165 5.68 -12.01 19.56
N VAL A 166 6.29 -10.89 19.14
CA VAL A 166 5.67 -9.88 18.28
C VAL A 166 6.63 -9.53 17.15
N LEU A 167 6.17 -9.65 15.92
CA LEU A 167 6.90 -9.21 14.71
C LEU A 167 6.29 -7.92 14.18
N TYR A 168 7.13 -6.92 13.93
CA TYR A 168 6.80 -5.78 13.10
C TYR A 168 7.72 -5.73 11.88
N ALA A 169 7.16 -5.72 10.67
CA ALA A 169 7.91 -5.58 9.43
C ALA A 169 7.44 -4.34 8.67
N GLY A 170 8.27 -3.30 8.67
CA GLY A 170 7.98 -2.05 7.99
C GLY A 170 8.98 -0.96 8.33
N GLY A 171 9.33 -0.11 7.36
CA GLY A 171 10.27 0.98 7.55
C GLY A 171 9.69 2.15 8.34
N LEU A 172 10.56 2.99 8.92
CA LEU A 172 10.20 4.25 9.55
C LEU A 172 10.69 5.40 8.67
N SER A 173 9.75 6.26 8.25
CA SER A 173 10.05 7.38 7.33
C SER A 173 10.45 8.68 8.04
N ARG A 174 10.69 8.66 9.36
CA ARG A 174 10.99 9.87 10.16
C ARG A 174 12.13 10.70 9.59
N GLY A 175 13.23 10.05 9.17
CA GLY A 175 14.36 10.74 8.57
C GLY A 175 14.07 11.31 7.17
N VAL A 176 13.12 10.73 6.45
CA VAL A 176 12.76 11.14 5.08
C VAL A 176 11.78 12.30 5.08
N VAL A 177 10.89 12.39 6.08
CA VAL A 177 9.86 13.45 6.16
C VAL A 177 10.44 14.85 6.09
N GLY A 178 11.60 15.08 6.72
CA GLY A 178 12.29 16.37 6.67
C GLY A 178 12.64 16.83 5.24
N HIS A 179 12.96 15.89 4.35
CA HIS A 179 13.25 16.18 2.94
C HIS A 179 11.98 16.39 2.10
N MET A 180 10.81 16.00 2.60
CA MET A 180 9.53 16.19 1.92
C MET A 180 8.89 17.56 2.21
N VAL A 181 9.37 18.28 3.23
CA VAL A 181 8.84 19.61 3.59
C VAL A 181 9.18 20.57 2.46
N PRO A 182 8.17 21.18 1.80
CA PRO A 182 8.40 22.12 0.71
C PRO A 182 8.87 23.49 1.27
N ASP A 183 9.26 24.38 0.38
CA ASP A 183 9.37 25.79 0.74
C ASP A 183 7.97 26.35 1.06
N LEU A 184 7.67 26.46 2.35
CA LEU A 184 6.38 26.96 2.85
C LEU A 184 6.18 28.46 2.59
N ASN A 185 7.23 29.22 2.28
CA ASN A 185 7.12 30.64 1.91
C ASN A 185 6.43 30.84 0.55
N GLY A 186 6.26 29.79 -0.24
CA GLY A 186 5.49 29.84 -1.49
C GLY A 186 3.98 29.97 -1.32
N PHE A 187 3.47 29.90 -0.09
CA PHE A 187 2.06 30.17 0.22
C PHE A 187 1.90 31.59 0.72
N SER A 188 1.22 32.44 -0.06
CA SER A 188 0.99 33.85 0.29
C SER A 188 -0.33 34.13 1.01
N ASP A 189 -1.29 33.21 0.88
CA ASP A 189 -2.68 33.39 1.30
C ASP A 189 -2.92 33.01 2.75
N PHE A 190 -2.02 32.18 3.34
CA PHE A 190 -2.10 31.73 4.72
C PHE A 190 -0.72 31.52 5.35
N ASP A 191 -0.69 31.53 6.68
CA ASP A 191 0.47 31.17 7.47
C ASP A 191 0.67 29.65 7.43
N ALA A 192 1.65 29.18 6.65
CA ALA A 192 1.89 27.77 6.41
C ALA A 192 2.42 27.02 7.65
N ASP A 193 3.20 27.70 8.51
CA ASP A 193 3.69 27.11 9.76
C ASP A 193 2.53 26.88 10.73
N ARG A 194 1.64 27.88 10.84
CA ARG A 194 0.46 27.76 11.67
C ARG A 194 -0.51 26.70 11.15
N LEU A 195 -0.71 26.61 9.83
CA LEU A 195 -1.49 25.54 9.23
C LEU A 195 -0.90 24.17 9.58
N THR A 196 0.40 24.01 9.33
CA THR A 196 1.12 22.75 9.61
C THR A 196 0.91 22.30 11.04
N GLN A 197 1.10 23.22 12.01
CA GLN A 197 0.94 22.86 13.42
C GLN A 197 -0.51 22.48 13.76
N ASN A 198 -1.50 23.23 13.32
CA ASN A 198 -2.90 22.95 13.62
C ASN A 198 -3.38 21.65 12.96
N VAL A 199 -2.97 21.37 11.71
CA VAL A 199 -3.33 20.12 11.02
C VAL A 199 -2.65 18.92 11.67
N LEU A 200 -1.39 19.04 12.09
CA LEU A 200 -0.72 17.96 12.84
C LEU A 200 -1.42 17.70 14.18
N ASP A 201 -1.73 18.73 14.94
CA ASP A 201 -2.44 18.60 16.21
C ASP A 201 -3.82 17.95 16.00
N ASP A 202 -4.56 18.34 14.99
CA ASP A 202 -5.86 17.76 14.65
C ASP A 202 -5.73 16.27 14.30
N LEU A 203 -4.78 15.90 13.43
CA LEU A 203 -4.56 14.51 13.02
C LEU A 203 -4.02 13.61 14.14
N LEU A 204 -3.27 14.15 15.09
CA LEU A 204 -2.82 13.41 16.28
C LEU A 204 -3.97 13.10 17.23
N HIS A 205 -4.95 14.00 17.35
CA HIS A 205 -6.15 13.79 18.19
C HIS A 205 -7.26 13.03 17.46
N HIS A 206 -7.30 13.11 16.12
CA HIS A 206 -8.30 12.46 15.27
C HIS A 206 -7.60 11.61 14.20
N PRO A 207 -6.90 10.52 14.57
CA PRO A 207 -6.04 9.76 13.67
C PRO A 207 -6.79 9.06 12.52
N TYR A 208 -8.11 8.99 12.56
CA TYR A 208 -8.95 8.43 11.49
C TYR A 208 -9.45 9.48 10.49
N LYS A 209 -9.16 10.76 10.71
CA LYS A 209 -9.40 11.83 9.73
C LYS A 209 -8.37 11.73 8.61
N THR A 210 -8.77 11.98 7.37
CA THR A 210 -7.83 12.03 6.26
C THR A 210 -7.05 13.35 6.25
N THR A 211 -5.83 13.33 5.77
CA THR A 211 -4.95 14.52 5.75
C THR A 211 -5.53 15.63 4.87
N GLU A 212 -6.11 15.28 3.72
CA GLU A 212 -6.76 16.25 2.83
C GLU A 212 -7.98 16.90 3.48
N ALA A 213 -8.77 16.15 4.25
CA ALA A 213 -9.92 16.72 4.97
C ALA A 213 -9.45 17.69 6.06
N ALA A 214 -8.42 17.35 6.83
CA ALA A 214 -7.88 18.22 7.87
C ALA A 214 -7.32 19.52 7.30
N ILE A 215 -6.61 19.47 6.16
CA ILE A 215 -6.11 20.64 5.45
C ILE A 215 -7.27 21.52 4.97
N GLU A 216 -8.26 20.94 4.29
CA GLU A 216 -9.42 21.67 3.76
C GLU A 216 -10.26 22.32 4.89
N GLU A 217 -10.53 21.58 5.96
CA GLU A 217 -11.25 22.09 7.13
C GLU A 217 -10.52 23.27 7.78
N TYR A 218 -9.21 23.19 7.94
CA TYR A 218 -8.41 24.30 8.48
C TYR A 218 -8.52 25.53 7.60
N LEU A 219 -8.30 25.40 6.29
CA LEU A 219 -8.39 26.51 5.33
C LEU A 219 -9.79 27.16 5.35
N ASN A 220 -10.84 26.35 5.30
CA ASN A 220 -12.22 26.84 5.38
C ASN A 220 -12.49 27.56 6.71
N GLY A 221 -11.92 27.06 7.81
CA GLY A 221 -12.03 27.67 9.15
C GLY A 221 -11.43 29.07 9.26
N ILE A 222 -10.41 29.38 8.45
CA ILE A 222 -9.81 30.71 8.34
C ILE A 222 -10.38 31.55 7.18
N GLY A 223 -11.46 31.08 6.53
CA GLY A 223 -12.16 31.79 5.47
C GLY A 223 -11.56 31.66 4.08
N ILE A 224 -10.68 30.69 3.85
CA ILE A 224 -10.09 30.39 2.55
C ILE A 224 -10.79 29.20 1.91
N PHE A 225 -11.42 29.42 0.75
CA PHE A 225 -12.15 28.43 -0.03
C PHE A 225 -11.52 28.30 -1.42
N TYR A 226 -10.68 27.30 -1.62
CA TYR A 226 -10.02 27.09 -2.90
C TYR A 226 -10.88 26.26 -3.85
N PRO A 227 -10.82 26.55 -5.19
CA PRO A 227 -11.24 25.59 -6.21
C PRO A 227 -10.42 24.29 -6.11
N ASP A 228 -10.99 23.17 -6.56
CA ASP A 228 -10.37 21.85 -6.42
C ASP A 228 -8.98 21.76 -7.06
N GLU A 229 -8.71 22.44 -8.17
CA GLU A 229 -7.39 22.46 -8.80
C GLU A 229 -6.32 23.11 -7.90
N VAL A 230 -6.67 24.19 -7.20
CA VAL A 230 -5.76 24.88 -6.28
C VAL A 230 -5.60 24.06 -5.01
N LEU A 231 -6.72 23.58 -4.44
CA LEU A 231 -6.71 22.76 -3.23
C LEU A 231 -5.87 21.50 -3.41
N ARG A 232 -6.00 20.81 -4.55
CA ARG A 232 -5.18 19.65 -4.91
C ARG A 232 -3.68 19.96 -4.84
N GLU A 233 -3.24 21.10 -5.36
CA GLU A 233 -1.83 21.49 -5.32
C GLU A 233 -1.36 21.84 -3.90
N VAL A 234 -2.21 22.46 -3.09
CA VAL A 234 -1.92 22.69 -1.66
C VAL A 234 -1.75 21.35 -0.93
N ILE A 235 -2.71 20.45 -1.07
CA ILE A 235 -2.64 19.10 -0.47
C ILE A 235 -1.37 18.37 -0.92
N ARG A 236 -1.07 18.38 -2.22
CA ARG A 236 0.14 17.74 -2.77
C ARG A 236 1.42 18.26 -2.13
N LYS A 237 1.53 19.57 -1.93
CA LYS A 237 2.69 20.18 -1.27
C LYS A 237 2.77 19.83 0.21
N LEU A 238 1.63 19.70 0.88
CA LEU A 238 1.52 19.42 2.32
C LEU A 238 1.43 17.91 2.64
N ARG A 239 1.61 17.02 1.67
CA ARG A 239 1.53 15.55 1.87
C ARG A 239 2.52 15.00 2.90
N PHE A 240 3.59 15.75 3.22
CA PHE A 240 4.53 15.38 4.28
C PHE A 240 3.85 15.25 5.64
N LEU A 241 2.72 15.94 5.88
CA LEU A 241 1.93 15.82 7.11
C LEU A 241 1.44 14.39 7.31
N ASP A 242 0.94 13.75 6.25
CA ASP A 242 0.52 12.34 6.28
C ASP A 242 1.69 11.42 6.62
N SER A 243 2.83 11.62 5.98
CA SER A 243 4.05 10.84 6.24
C SER A 243 4.55 11.02 7.67
N TYR A 244 4.43 12.24 8.23
CA TYR A 244 4.77 12.52 9.62
C TYR A 244 3.86 11.75 10.58
N ILE A 245 2.54 11.87 10.42
CA ILE A 245 1.53 11.18 11.26
C ILE A 245 1.70 9.66 11.18
N THR A 246 1.93 9.14 9.99
CA THR A 246 2.21 7.71 9.77
C THR A 246 3.46 7.27 10.54
N SER A 247 4.55 8.02 10.44
CA SER A 247 5.79 7.72 11.16
C SER A 247 5.61 7.82 12.67
N PHE A 248 4.89 8.84 13.14
CA PHE A 248 4.62 9.04 14.56
C PHE A 248 3.88 7.84 15.19
N PHE A 249 2.72 7.46 14.64
CA PHE A 249 1.94 6.36 15.19
C PHE A 249 2.66 5.01 15.04
N ARG A 250 3.40 4.81 13.95
CA ARG A 250 4.22 3.62 13.74
C ARG A 250 5.30 3.48 14.81
N GLU A 251 6.05 4.55 15.07
CA GLU A 251 7.08 4.59 16.09
C GLU A 251 6.47 4.37 17.48
N MET A 252 5.44 5.14 17.84
CA MET A 252 4.80 5.04 19.16
C MET A 252 4.21 3.66 19.43
N THR A 253 3.63 3.01 18.42
CA THR A 253 3.07 1.65 18.55
C THR A 253 4.14 0.63 18.94
N VAL A 254 5.29 0.66 18.28
CA VAL A 254 6.40 -0.27 18.60
C VAL A 254 7.05 0.11 19.93
N LYS A 255 7.33 1.39 20.15
CA LYS A 255 7.98 1.91 21.36
C LYS A 255 7.21 1.53 22.64
N LEU A 256 5.91 1.76 22.66
CA LEU A 256 5.06 1.44 23.81
C LEU A 256 5.09 -0.05 24.18
N LEU A 257 5.10 -0.95 23.20
CA LEU A 257 5.24 -2.38 23.46
C LEU A 257 6.59 -2.71 24.09
N VAL A 258 7.67 -2.22 23.48
CA VAL A 258 9.04 -2.45 23.94
C VAL A 258 9.25 -1.92 25.36
N GLU A 259 8.82 -0.68 25.66
CA GLU A 259 8.93 -0.07 26.98
C GLU A 259 8.07 -0.78 28.03
N SER A 260 6.97 -1.41 27.64
CA SER A 260 6.09 -2.17 28.54
C SER A 260 6.58 -3.60 28.84
N GLY A 261 7.73 -4.02 28.29
CA GLY A 261 8.31 -5.34 28.52
C GLY A 261 7.95 -6.41 27.49
N VAL A 262 7.21 -6.07 26.44
CA VAL A 262 6.90 -6.98 25.33
C VAL A 262 8.13 -7.07 24.41
N LYS A 263 8.52 -8.30 24.06
CA LYS A 263 9.63 -8.51 23.10
C LYS A 263 9.13 -8.32 21.67
N VAL A 264 9.74 -7.38 20.96
CA VAL A 264 9.42 -7.08 19.58
C VAL A 264 10.62 -7.36 18.69
N THR A 265 10.43 -8.20 17.67
CA THR A 265 11.36 -8.35 16.55
C THR A 265 10.96 -7.41 15.45
N LEU A 266 11.90 -6.57 15.00
CA LEU A 266 11.65 -5.44 14.13
C LEU A 266 12.49 -5.55 12.86
N TYR A 267 11.83 -5.50 11.69
CA TYR A 267 12.46 -5.39 10.38
C TYR A 267 12.03 -4.11 9.67
N GLY A 268 12.96 -3.48 8.96
CA GLY A 268 12.69 -2.31 8.12
C GLY A 268 13.77 -1.25 8.23
N ALA A 269 13.83 -0.36 7.24
CA ALA A 269 14.78 0.75 7.22
C ALA A 269 14.34 1.90 8.12
N GLY A 270 15.28 2.76 8.52
CA GLY A 270 15.01 4.07 9.14
C GLY A 270 14.71 4.06 10.63
N TRP A 271 14.85 2.94 11.31
CA TRP A 271 14.65 2.83 12.76
C TRP A 271 15.89 3.19 13.59
N ASP A 272 17.05 3.21 12.94
CA ASP A 272 18.35 3.58 13.52
C ASP A 272 18.41 5.02 14.07
N VAL A 273 17.46 5.87 13.70
CA VAL A 273 17.32 7.23 14.22
C VAL A 273 16.62 7.30 15.59
N CYS A 274 16.09 6.18 16.08
CA CYS A 274 15.36 6.13 17.34
C CYS A 274 16.32 5.99 18.54
N ASP A 275 16.15 6.81 19.56
CA ASP A 275 16.97 6.83 20.78
C ASP A 275 16.77 5.59 21.68
N TRP A 276 15.73 4.80 21.41
CA TRP A 276 15.39 3.56 22.09
C TRP A 276 15.73 2.29 21.30
N ILE A 277 16.50 2.40 20.20
CA ILE A 277 16.80 1.27 19.29
C ILE A 277 17.56 0.12 19.99
N ASP A 278 18.35 0.43 21.03
CA ASP A 278 19.13 -0.53 21.83
C ASP A 278 18.36 -1.06 23.06
N HIS A 279 17.04 -0.87 23.12
CA HIS A 279 16.24 -1.33 24.24
C HIS A 279 16.24 -2.86 24.36
N GLN A 280 16.40 -3.41 25.58
CA GLN A 280 16.54 -4.85 25.84
C GLN A 280 15.39 -5.75 25.32
N ASN A 281 14.20 -5.17 25.11
CA ASN A 281 13.02 -5.87 24.59
C ASN A 281 12.85 -5.70 23.06
N LEU A 282 13.77 -5.00 22.39
CA LEU A 282 13.78 -4.84 20.95
C LEU A 282 14.88 -5.69 20.31
N ASP A 283 14.50 -6.50 19.34
CA ASP A 283 15.41 -7.23 18.46
C ASP A 283 15.32 -6.62 17.06
N TYR A 284 16.09 -5.55 16.83
CA TYR A 284 16.14 -4.88 15.53
C TYR A 284 17.07 -5.61 14.56
N ARG A 285 16.53 -6.09 13.45
CA ARG A 285 17.24 -6.92 12.48
C ARG A 285 17.49 -6.23 11.13
N GLY A 286 17.20 -4.93 11.04
CA GLY A 286 17.46 -4.15 9.82
C GLY A 286 16.56 -4.52 8.66
N VAL A 287 17.07 -4.39 7.44
CA VAL A 287 16.33 -4.60 6.19
C VAL A 287 16.56 -6.01 5.68
N VAL A 288 15.49 -6.66 5.24
CA VAL A 288 15.52 -7.94 4.52
C VAL A 288 14.79 -7.81 3.19
N PRO A 289 15.07 -8.66 2.21
CA PRO A 289 14.31 -8.71 0.96
C PRO A 289 12.81 -8.89 1.20
N ALA A 290 11.99 -8.21 0.43
CA ALA A 290 10.52 -8.26 0.61
C ALA A 290 9.96 -9.69 0.52
N GLN A 291 10.60 -10.55 -0.27
CA GLN A 291 10.24 -11.95 -0.47
C GLN A 291 10.38 -12.80 0.81
N GLU A 292 11.26 -12.39 1.74
CA GLU A 292 11.50 -13.12 2.99
C GLU A 292 10.48 -12.78 4.08
N ILE A 293 9.82 -11.62 3.99
CA ILE A 293 8.91 -11.12 5.03
C ILE A 293 7.76 -12.10 5.32
N PRO A 294 7.02 -12.65 4.34
CA PRO A 294 5.96 -13.62 4.63
C PRO A 294 6.47 -14.89 5.33
N GLU A 295 7.67 -15.36 4.99
CA GLU A 295 8.29 -16.53 5.62
C GLU A 295 8.67 -16.23 7.09
N LEU A 296 9.23 -15.06 7.37
CA LEU A 296 9.54 -14.63 8.74
C LEU A 296 8.30 -14.55 9.62
N MET A 297 7.16 -14.18 9.06
CA MET A 297 5.88 -14.12 9.77
C MET A 297 5.40 -15.52 10.23
N THR A 298 5.86 -16.61 9.61
CA THR A 298 5.48 -17.98 10.02
C THR A 298 6.03 -18.36 11.40
N ASP A 299 7.07 -17.68 11.88
CA ASP A 299 7.65 -17.91 13.21
C ASP A 299 7.21 -16.86 14.26
N ALA A 300 6.32 -15.93 13.88
CA ALA A 300 5.77 -14.93 14.78
C ALA A 300 4.46 -15.40 15.42
N LYS A 301 4.32 -15.25 16.74
CA LYS A 301 3.05 -15.47 17.45
C LYS A 301 2.04 -14.38 17.09
N ILE A 302 2.50 -13.13 17.11
CA ILE A 302 1.73 -11.93 16.74
C ILE A 302 2.45 -11.20 15.61
N VAL A 303 1.71 -10.85 14.57
CA VAL A 303 2.13 -9.85 13.57
C VAL A 303 1.44 -8.53 13.91
N LEU A 304 2.25 -7.52 14.23
CA LEU A 304 1.78 -6.18 14.52
C LEU A 304 1.69 -5.37 13.22
N ASN A 305 0.58 -4.66 13.03
CA ASN A 305 0.38 -3.78 11.90
C ASN A 305 -0.03 -2.37 12.35
N THR A 306 0.40 -1.38 11.60
CA THR A 306 -0.12 -0.01 11.59
C THR A 306 -0.41 0.38 10.15
N MET A 307 -1.56 1.00 9.90
CA MET A 307 -2.01 1.40 8.57
C MET A 307 -2.67 2.78 8.57
N THR A 308 -2.05 3.71 9.26
CA THR A 308 -2.57 5.08 9.50
C THR A 308 -2.98 5.84 8.24
N TRP A 309 -2.42 5.51 7.08
CA TRP A 309 -2.78 6.13 5.80
C TRP A 309 -3.97 5.47 5.07
N PHE A 310 -4.50 4.34 5.60
CA PHE A 310 -5.70 3.66 5.10
C PHE A 310 -6.84 3.80 6.10
N LYS A 311 -7.61 4.88 5.99
CA LYS A 311 -8.72 5.19 6.93
C LYS A 311 -9.98 4.35 6.66
N ASP A 312 -10.19 3.94 5.40
CA ASP A 312 -11.32 3.13 4.95
C ASP A 312 -10.85 2.06 3.94
N GLY A 313 -9.72 1.45 4.25
CA GLY A 313 -9.04 0.48 3.40
C GLY A 313 -8.33 -0.60 4.20
N SER A 314 -7.33 -1.23 3.58
CA SER A 314 -6.55 -2.32 4.17
C SER A 314 -5.07 -2.21 3.81
N HIS A 315 -4.22 -2.86 4.61
CA HIS A 315 -2.80 -3.03 4.34
C HIS A 315 -2.48 -4.50 4.13
N ASP A 316 -1.60 -4.82 3.18
CA ASP A 316 -1.18 -6.18 2.83
C ASP A 316 -0.59 -6.97 4.00
N ARG A 317 0.12 -6.29 4.92
CA ARG A 317 0.73 -6.92 6.12
C ARG A 317 -0.29 -7.65 6.99
N VAL A 318 -1.53 -7.15 7.05
CA VAL A 318 -2.62 -7.82 7.77
C VAL A 318 -2.88 -9.20 7.17
N PHE A 319 -3.05 -9.25 5.86
CA PHE A 319 -3.35 -10.50 5.14
C PHE A 319 -2.12 -11.42 5.08
N ASN A 320 -0.91 -10.86 4.95
CA ASN A 320 0.34 -11.63 5.02
C ASN A 320 0.48 -12.32 6.39
N GLY A 321 0.23 -11.59 7.49
CA GLY A 321 0.26 -12.15 8.84
C GLY A 321 -0.77 -13.26 9.05
N MET A 322 -2.01 -13.04 8.59
CA MET A 322 -3.07 -14.04 8.65
C MET A 322 -2.71 -15.29 7.83
N LEU A 323 -2.20 -15.13 6.60
CA LEU A 323 -1.80 -16.24 5.72
C LEU A 323 -0.57 -16.98 6.25
N ALA A 324 0.30 -16.32 7.00
CA ALA A 324 1.40 -16.94 7.74
C ALA A 324 0.92 -17.71 9.00
N GLY A 325 -0.38 -17.66 9.30
CA GLY A 325 -0.97 -18.31 10.48
C GLY A 325 -0.54 -17.64 11.79
N ALA A 326 -0.20 -16.34 11.77
CA ALA A 326 0.00 -15.54 12.96
C ALA A 326 -1.30 -14.89 13.42
N ALA A 327 -1.44 -14.61 14.72
CA ALA A 327 -2.47 -13.70 15.17
C ALA A 327 -2.08 -12.26 14.76
N VAL A 328 -3.01 -11.54 14.14
CA VAL A 328 -2.73 -10.15 13.73
C VAL A 328 -3.29 -9.18 14.74
N VAL A 329 -2.47 -8.22 15.16
CA VAL A 329 -2.86 -7.07 15.97
C VAL A 329 -2.68 -5.82 15.13
N SER A 330 -3.74 -5.08 14.85
CA SER A 330 -3.74 -3.95 13.91
C SER A 330 -4.56 -2.78 14.43
N ASP A 331 -4.15 -1.56 14.07
CA ASP A 331 -5.09 -0.43 14.10
C ASP A 331 -6.25 -0.66 13.13
N THR A 332 -7.26 0.18 13.23
CA THR A 332 -8.53 -0.05 12.53
C THR A 332 -8.69 0.85 11.31
N SER A 333 -9.60 0.43 10.42
CA SER A 333 -10.19 1.26 9.37
C SER A 333 -11.69 0.94 9.22
N GLY A 334 -12.42 1.78 8.48
CA GLY A 334 -13.82 1.51 8.16
C GLY A 334 -14.01 0.14 7.50
N TYR A 335 -13.26 -0.12 6.44
CA TYR A 335 -13.28 -1.39 5.73
C TYR A 335 -12.92 -2.60 6.61
N MET A 336 -11.90 -2.48 7.47
CA MET A 336 -11.47 -3.59 8.33
C MET A 336 -12.54 -3.94 9.37
N LYS A 337 -13.22 -2.94 9.96
CA LYS A 337 -14.32 -3.16 10.92
C LYS A 337 -15.57 -3.79 10.26
N GLU A 338 -15.81 -3.52 8.96
CA GLU A 338 -16.88 -4.18 8.20
C GLU A 338 -16.55 -5.62 7.85
N THR A 339 -15.26 -5.93 7.65
CA THR A 339 -14.80 -7.22 7.12
C THR A 339 -14.50 -8.25 8.22
N PHE A 340 -14.00 -7.80 9.37
CA PHE A 340 -13.51 -8.65 10.45
C PHE A 340 -14.13 -8.31 11.81
N THR A 341 -14.20 -9.30 12.67
CA THR A 341 -14.68 -9.16 14.06
C THR A 341 -13.48 -9.13 15.01
N ASP A 342 -13.41 -8.09 15.86
CA ASP A 342 -12.35 -7.96 16.87
C ASP A 342 -12.32 -9.17 17.82
N GLY A 343 -11.13 -9.68 18.06
CA GLY A 343 -10.87 -10.84 18.91
C GLY A 343 -11.25 -12.18 18.32
N ARG A 344 -11.70 -12.23 17.04
CA ARG A 344 -12.01 -13.46 16.32
C ARG A 344 -11.05 -13.76 15.17
N GLU A 345 -11.02 -12.94 14.11
CA GLU A 345 -10.10 -13.10 12.96
C GLU A 345 -8.79 -12.33 13.18
N LEU A 346 -8.85 -11.27 13.96
CA LEU A 346 -7.70 -10.45 14.37
C LEU A 346 -8.05 -9.68 15.65
N VAL A 347 -7.10 -8.92 16.18
CA VAL A 347 -7.32 -8.03 17.31
C VAL A 347 -7.07 -6.60 16.87
N PHE A 348 -8.05 -5.73 17.06
CA PHE A 348 -7.93 -4.32 16.78
C PHE A 348 -7.39 -3.54 17.98
N PHE A 349 -6.69 -2.46 17.72
CA PHE A 349 -6.43 -1.40 18.70
C PHE A 349 -6.78 -0.05 18.09
N GLU A 350 -7.10 0.92 18.96
CA GLU A 350 -7.47 2.27 18.54
C GLU A 350 -6.27 3.21 18.76
N LEU A 351 -5.90 3.97 17.72
CA LEU A 351 -4.79 4.92 17.80
C LEU A 351 -5.03 6.03 18.84
N GLU A 352 -6.28 6.41 19.07
CA GLU A 352 -6.69 7.37 20.10
C GLU A 352 -6.47 6.84 21.52
N ARG A 353 -6.39 5.51 21.68
CA ARG A 353 -6.18 4.81 22.96
C ARG A 353 -4.96 3.90 22.92
N LEU A 354 -3.92 4.35 22.23
CA LEU A 354 -2.71 3.57 21.98
C LEU A 354 -2.06 3.06 23.29
N GLY A 355 -2.22 3.78 24.40
CA GLY A 355 -1.75 3.35 25.71
C GLY A 355 -2.35 2.03 26.23
N GLU A 356 -3.48 1.55 25.68
CA GLU A 356 -4.11 0.28 26.05
C GLU A 356 -3.46 -0.93 25.33
N LEU A 357 -2.75 -0.69 24.22
CA LEU A 357 -2.17 -1.73 23.39
C LEU A 357 -1.23 -2.69 24.14
N PRO A 358 -0.31 -2.22 25.01
CA PRO A 358 0.61 -3.12 25.70
C PRO A 358 -0.07 -4.15 26.58
N GLU A 359 -1.13 -3.76 27.29
CA GLU A 359 -1.89 -4.68 28.15
C GLU A 359 -2.62 -5.72 27.28
N ARG A 360 -3.26 -5.27 26.22
CA ARG A 360 -3.98 -6.15 25.27
C ARG A 360 -3.05 -7.19 24.65
N VAL A 361 -1.83 -6.80 24.26
CA VAL A 361 -0.82 -7.72 23.71
C VAL A 361 -0.33 -8.71 24.77
N ARG A 362 -0.07 -8.26 26.02
CA ARG A 362 0.32 -9.17 27.12
C ARG A 362 -0.74 -10.20 27.44
N GLU A 363 -2.01 -9.81 27.50
CA GLU A 363 -3.14 -10.73 27.70
C GLU A 363 -3.21 -11.80 26.60
N LEU A 364 -3.00 -11.41 25.34
CA LEU A 364 -2.97 -12.34 24.20
C LEU A 364 -1.80 -13.31 24.30
N LEU A 365 -0.60 -12.84 24.63
CA LEU A 365 0.59 -13.67 24.76
C LEU A 365 0.49 -14.64 25.95
N ALA A 366 -0.28 -14.30 26.99
CA ALA A 366 -0.53 -15.14 28.16
C ALA A 366 -1.55 -16.26 27.89
N ASP A 367 -2.40 -16.14 26.86
CA ASP A 367 -3.42 -17.12 26.50
C ASP A 367 -3.13 -17.74 25.11
N GLU A 368 -2.18 -18.67 25.07
CA GLU A 368 -1.79 -19.34 23.81
C GLU A 368 -2.96 -20.01 23.09
N ARG A 369 -3.95 -20.53 23.82
CA ARG A 369 -5.13 -21.16 23.22
C ARG A 369 -5.98 -20.15 22.46
N ARG A 370 -6.25 -19.01 23.09
CA ARG A 370 -7.00 -17.91 22.44
C ARG A 370 -6.22 -17.35 21.27
N LEU A 371 -4.91 -17.19 21.42
CA LEU A 371 -4.05 -16.69 20.36
C LEU A 371 -4.06 -17.62 19.14
N GLN A 372 -4.00 -18.95 19.35
CA GLN A 372 -4.12 -19.93 18.26
C GLN A 372 -5.49 -19.86 17.59
N GLN A 373 -6.59 -19.71 18.34
CA GLN A 373 -7.93 -19.60 17.76
C GLN A 373 -8.07 -18.36 16.86
N ILE A 374 -7.52 -17.23 17.27
CA ILE A 374 -7.50 -16.00 16.46
C ILE A 374 -6.70 -16.22 15.19
N ALA A 375 -5.51 -16.81 15.29
CA ALA A 375 -4.66 -17.13 14.13
C ALA A 375 -5.37 -18.06 13.13
N ASP A 376 -6.03 -19.12 13.62
CA ASP A 376 -6.76 -20.08 12.78
C ASP A 376 -7.94 -19.42 12.06
N CYS A 377 -8.73 -18.60 12.78
CA CYS A 377 -9.85 -17.86 12.18
C CYS A 377 -9.35 -16.82 11.16
N GLY A 378 -8.25 -16.08 11.48
CA GLY A 378 -7.63 -15.14 10.57
C GLY A 378 -7.12 -15.83 9.30
N TYR A 379 -6.44 -16.97 9.45
CA TYR A 379 -5.98 -17.75 8.31
C TYR A 379 -7.14 -18.21 7.43
N ALA A 380 -8.21 -18.74 8.02
CA ALA A 380 -9.37 -19.20 7.27
C ALA A 380 -10.02 -18.05 6.48
N ALA A 381 -10.17 -16.87 7.09
CA ALA A 381 -10.71 -15.70 6.43
C ALA A 381 -9.82 -15.21 5.29
N ALA A 382 -8.51 -15.06 5.53
CA ALA A 382 -7.58 -14.58 4.51
C ALA A 382 -7.41 -15.56 3.36
N SER A 383 -7.31 -16.86 3.65
CA SER A 383 -7.18 -17.91 2.62
C SER A 383 -8.41 -18.04 1.72
N GLY A 384 -9.61 -17.73 2.26
CA GLY A 384 -10.85 -17.76 1.48
C GLY A 384 -11.02 -16.56 0.54
N HIS A 385 -10.58 -15.36 0.96
CA HIS A 385 -11.02 -14.12 0.33
C HIS A 385 -9.92 -13.07 0.07
N HIS A 386 -8.72 -13.24 0.60
CA HIS A 386 -7.71 -12.15 0.58
C HIS A 386 -6.34 -12.59 0.04
N ARG A 387 -6.27 -13.68 -0.73
CA ARG A 387 -5.09 -14.05 -1.51
C ARG A 387 -4.97 -13.23 -2.79
N MET A 388 -3.80 -13.21 -3.38
CA MET A 388 -3.56 -12.55 -4.67
C MET A 388 -4.44 -13.13 -5.79
N GLU A 389 -4.73 -14.44 -5.77
CA GLU A 389 -5.67 -15.09 -6.71
C GLU A 389 -7.06 -14.47 -6.66
N ASN A 390 -7.57 -14.15 -5.46
CA ASN A 390 -8.87 -13.50 -5.32
C ASN A 390 -8.85 -12.10 -5.96
N ARG A 391 -7.76 -11.34 -5.79
CA ARG A 391 -7.61 -10.00 -6.41
C ARG A 391 -7.46 -10.09 -7.92
N PHE A 392 -6.70 -11.07 -8.42
CA PHE A 392 -6.60 -11.32 -9.86
C PHE A 392 -7.98 -11.62 -10.46
N ASP A 393 -8.79 -12.45 -9.81
CA ASP A 393 -10.15 -12.78 -10.26
C ASP A 393 -11.08 -11.55 -10.23
N GLU A 394 -10.95 -10.69 -9.23
CA GLU A 394 -11.69 -9.44 -9.17
C GLU A 394 -11.28 -8.47 -10.28
N ILE A 395 -9.98 -8.33 -10.54
CA ILE A 395 -9.45 -7.52 -11.65
C ILE A 395 -9.97 -8.08 -12.97
N LEU A 396 -9.86 -9.38 -13.18
CA LEU A 396 -10.28 -10.04 -14.42
C LEU A 396 -11.79 -9.86 -14.67
N ARG A 397 -12.64 -10.01 -13.65
CA ARG A 397 -14.09 -9.74 -13.77
C ARG A 397 -14.37 -8.29 -14.20
N ARG A 398 -13.65 -7.32 -13.64
CA ARG A 398 -13.81 -5.90 -13.99
C ARG A 398 -13.40 -5.61 -15.44
N ILE A 399 -12.29 -6.23 -15.91
CA ILE A 399 -11.85 -6.13 -17.32
C ILE A 399 -12.93 -6.69 -18.24
N LEU A 400 -13.42 -7.89 -17.97
CA LEU A 400 -14.39 -8.56 -18.83
C LEU A 400 -15.73 -7.81 -18.85
N ASN A 401 -16.22 -7.35 -17.69
CA ASN A 401 -17.45 -6.55 -17.62
C ASN A 401 -17.31 -5.21 -18.34
N GLY A 402 -16.16 -4.55 -18.26
CA GLY A 402 -15.88 -3.31 -19.01
C GLY A 402 -15.89 -3.50 -20.53
N VAL A 403 -15.45 -4.65 -21.01
CA VAL A 403 -15.47 -4.99 -22.45
C VAL A 403 -16.89 -5.26 -22.95
N TYR A 404 -17.80 -5.77 -22.10
CA TYR A 404 -19.18 -6.03 -22.50
C TYR A 404 -20.05 -4.75 -22.47
N SER A 405 -19.85 -3.84 -21.49
CA SER A 405 -20.62 -2.58 -21.45
C SER A 405 -20.30 -1.63 -22.60
N SER A 406 -19.09 -1.67 -23.17
CA SER A 406 -18.70 -0.84 -24.31
C SER A 406 -19.16 -1.40 -25.67
N ARG A 407 -19.71 -2.63 -25.74
CA ARG A 407 -20.27 -3.21 -26.95
C ARG A 407 -21.77 -2.97 -27.15
N ASP A 408 -22.46 -2.56 -26.08
CA ASP A 408 -23.90 -2.28 -26.09
C ASP A 408 -24.21 -0.80 -26.42
N GLU A 409 -23.18 0.04 -26.66
CA GLU A 409 -23.32 1.46 -27.04
C GLU A 409 -22.93 1.75 -28.50
N ILE A 410 -22.90 0.73 -29.39
CA ILE A 410 -22.67 0.93 -30.85
C ILE A 410 -23.92 0.52 -31.64
#